data_c5893ac1facab9c51c7a1798459d9935
#
_entry.id   c5893ac1facab9c51c7a1798459d9935
#
_cell.length_a   1.000
_cell.length_b   1.000
_cell.length_c   1.000
_cell.angle_alpha   90.00
_cell.angle_beta   90.00
_cell.angle_gamma   90.00
#
_symmetry.space_group_name_H-M   'P 1'
#
loop_
_entity.id
_entity.type
_entity.pdbx_description
1 polymer ?
#
loop_
_entity_poly.entity_id
_entity_poly.type
_entity_poly.pdbx_seq_one_letter_code
_entity_poly.pdbx_strand_id
1 'polypeptide(L)'
;MILQYDIEKLNALLEDFYLATGVNINLFNENFEPVRVNNFPLPDYCRAIQTRNMDRRPCKNSDVSLLKQCREKKKMVMHCCHAGLRDIAVPILYEDVILGYLIFGQFKTEMDFSRIQEKIANLHVNMQEMERYYDELRCMDDEKIRSVTSIAEIIVRYIMTENMLKPYLFSKIERVTEYIHQHLHENITIKQLCEETHLSTSVLYKKFHSHFGCTVNDYINTKRVEESLRLLEKTELSIEEIAERVGFSSASYFSRIFKQKMRMPPMRFRTSTAE
;
A
#
# COMPACT_ATOMS: atom_id res chain seq x y z
N MET A 1 -10.85 7.29 4.63
CA MET A 1 -9.40 7.59 4.53
C MET A 1 -9.12 7.98 3.09
N ILE A 2 -8.31 9.02 2.83
CA ILE A 2 -7.93 9.35 1.44
C ILE A 2 -6.68 8.53 1.13
N LEU A 3 -6.72 7.77 0.02
CA LEU A 3 -5.62 6.95 -0.47
C LEU A 3 -4.96 7.62 -1.69
N GLN A 4 -3.68 7.45 -1.82
CA GLN A 4 -2.91 7.81 -3.00
C GLN A 4 -2.53 6.54 -3.74
N TYR A 5 -2.75 6.53 -5.06
CA TYR A 5 -2.47 5.42 -5.95
C TYR A 5 -1.46 5.83 -7.01
N ASP A 6 -0.40 5.05 -7.17
CA ASP A 6 0.45 5.12 -8.36
C ASP A 6 -0.20 4.27 -9.47
N ILE A 7 -1.11 4.89 -10.22
CA ILE A 7 -1.94 4.20 -11.20
C ILE A 7 -1.11 3.56 -12.31
N GLU A 8 -0.03 4.20 -12.75
CA GLU A 8 0.83 3.68 -13.83
C GLU A 8 1.54 2.39 -13.41
N LYS A 9 2.18 2.40 -12.23
CA LYS A 9 2.85 1.20 -11.71
C LYS A 9 1.87 0.09 -11.37
N LEU A 10 0.72 0.43 -10.79
CA LEU A 10 -0.32 -0.56 -10.49
C LEU A 10 -0.85 -1.20 -11.78
N ASN A 11 -1.10 -0.42 -12.83
CA ASN A 11 -1.50 -0.93 -14.13
C ASN A 11 -0.50 -1.94 -14.68
N ALA A 12 0.77 -1.56 -14.78
CA ALA A 12 1.82 -2.42 -15.32
C ALA A 12 1.91 -3.74 -14.53
N LEU A 13 1.91 -3.66 -13.21
CA LEU A 13 2.00 -4.83 -12.33
C LEU A 13 0.81 -5.80 -12.49
N LEU A 14 -0.42 -5.27 -12.56
CA LEU A 14 -1.60 -6.12 -12.72
C LEU A 14 -1.72 -6.68 -14.15
N GLU A 15 -1.22 -5.94 -15.15
CA GLU A 15 -1.11 -6.43 -16.53
C GLU A 15 -0.12 -7.60 -16.64
N ASP A 16 1.05 -7.47 -16.04
CA ASP A 16 2.04 -8.56 -15.98
C ASP A 16 1.47 -9.81 -15.30
N PHE A 17 0.72 -9.63 -14.21
CA PHE A 17 0.03 -10.75 -13.57
C PHE A 17 -0.96 -11.44 -14.52
N TYR A 18 -1.80 -10.65 -15.21
CA TYR A 18 -2.77 -11.18 -16.16
C TYR A 18 -2.08 -11.90 -17.33
N LEU A 19 -1.05 -11.33 -17.91
CA LEU A 19 -0.29 -11.93 -19.01
C LEU A 19 0.40 -13.23 -18.59
N ALA A 20 0.97 -13.27 -17.40
CA ALA A 20 1.67 -14.44 -16.89
C ALA A 20 0.72 -15.57 -16.49
N THR A 21 -0.42 -15.26 -15.87
CA THR A 21 -1.34 -16.26 -15.31
C THR A 21 -2.58 -16.48 -16.16
N GLY A 22 -2.97 -15.51 -16.98
CA GLY A 22 -4.24 -15.44 -17.69
C GLY A 22 -5.45 -15.31 -16.78
N VAL A 23 -5.25 -14.89 -15.52
CA VAL A 23 -6.31 -14.70 -14.53
C VAL A 23 -6.60 -13.23 -14.38
N ASN A 24 -7.87 -12.85 -14.52
CA ASN A 24 -8.29 -11.49 -14.28
C ASN A 24 -8.03 -11.09 -12.83
N ILE A 25 -7.48 -9.89 -12.66
CA ILE A 25 -7.20 -9.29 -11.35
C ILE A 25 -7.70 -7.85 -11.33
N ASN A 26 -8.36 -7.46 -10.24
CA ASN A 26 -8.94 -6.14 -10.07
C ASN A 26 -8.60 -5.58 -8.69
N LEU A 27 -8.34 -4.27 -8.63
CA LEU A 27 -8.10 -3.55 -7.39
C LEU A 27 -9.39 -2.89 -6.91
N PHE A 28 -9.68 -3.00 -5.62
CA PHE A 28 -10.79 -2.35 -4.94
C PHE A 28 -10.26 -1.50 -3.78
N ASN A 29 -10.90 -0.35 -3.55
CA ASN A 29 -10.60 0.49 -2.39
C ASN A 29 -11.23 -0.08 -1.09
N GLU A 30 -10.98 0.60 0.02
CA GLU A 30 -11.50 0.22 1.34
C GLU A 30 -13.04 0.31 1.44
N ASN A 31 -13.70 0.99 0.50
CA ASN A 31 -15.16 1.12 0.42
C ASN A 31 -15.80 0.12 -0.55
N PHE A 32 -15.02 -0.84 -1.05
CA PHE A 32 -15.45 -1.84 -2.03
C PHE A 32 -15.78 -1.27 -3.41
N GLU A 33 -15.20 -0.13 -3.75
CA GLU A 33 -15.34 0.45 -5.06
C GLU A 33 -14.15 0.05 -5.94
N PRO A 34 -14.38 -0.31 -7.21
CA PRO A 34 -13.30 -0.67 -8.10
C PRO A 34 -12.41 0.55 -8.38
N VAL A 35 -11.11 0.38 -8.19
CA VAL A 35 -10.10 1.33 -8.64
C VAL A 35 -9.78 0.97 -10.09
N ARG A 36 -10.10 1.87 -11.02
CA ARG A 36 -9.85 1.62 -12.45
C ARG A 36 -8.37 1.69 -12.75
N VAL A 37 -7.75 0.53 -12.74
CA VAL A 37 -6.34 0.35 -13.06
C VAL A 37 -6.21 -0.29 -14.44
N ASN A 38 -7.05 -1.28 -14.80
CA ASN A 38 -7.03 -2.01 -16.05
C ASN A 38 -8.43 -2.34 -16.57
N ASN A 39 -8.53 -2.53 -17.92
CA ASN A 39 -9.72 -3.06 -18.56
C ASN A 39 -9.40 -4.41 -19.20
N PHE A 40 -9.15 -5.45 -18.37
CA PHE A 40 -9.03 -6.80 -18.91
C PHE A 40 -10.36 -7.26 -19.51
N PRO A 41 -10.32 -8.00 -20.63
CA PRO A 41 -11.53 -8.54 -21.22
C PRO A 41 -12.17 -9.54 -20.25
N LEU A 42 -13.44 -9.35 -19.96
CA LEU A 42 -14.21 -10.34 -19.22
C LEU A 42 -14.30 -11.64 -20.04
N PRO A 43 -14.25 -12.82 -19.39
CA PRO A 43 -14.59 -14.08 -20.05
C PRO A 43 -15.96 -13.99 -20.69
N ASP A 44 -16.14 -14.66 -21.82
CA ASP A 44 -17.38 -14.63 -22.60
C ASP A 44 -18.59 -15.06 -21.77
N TYR A 45 -18.39 -16.01 -20.87
CA TYR A 45 -19.38 -16.43 -19.87
C TYR A 45 -19.89 -15.24 -19.03
N CYS A 46 -18.98 -14.49 -18.42
CA CYS A 46 -19.33 -13.34 -17.58
C CYS A 46 -19.91 -12.20 -18.41
N ARG A 47 -19.36 -11.96 -19.61
CA ARG A 47 -19.84 -10.95 -20.53
C ARG A 47 -21.28 -11.23 -20.98
N ALA A 48 -21.60 -12.47 -21.32
CA ALA A 48 -22.94 -12.86 -21.70
C ALA A 48 -23.98 -12.61 -20.59
N ILE A 49 -23.62 -12.97 -19.33
CA ILE A 49 -24.48 -12.72 -18.18
C ILE A 49 -24.71 -11.23 -17.96
N GLN A 50 -23.66 -10.40 -18.02
CA GLN A 50 -23.76 -8.97 -17.74
C GLN A 50 -24.48 -8.20 -18.85
N THR A 51 -24.26 -8.58 -20.11
CA THR A 51 -24.81 -7.85 -21.26
C THR A 51 -26.30 -8.15 -21.46
N ARG A 52 -26.72 -9.41 -21.35
CA ARG A 52 -28.11 -9.81 -21.60
C ARG A 52 -29.05 -9.39 -20.48
N ASN A 53 -28.61 -9.37 -19.25
CA ASN A 53 -29.45 -8.93 -18.14
C ASN A 53 -29.44 -7.40 -17.92
N MET A 54 -28.58 -6.64 -18.59
CA MET A 54 -28.33 -5.21 -18.38
C MET A 54 -28.19 -4.81 -16.88
N ASP A 55 -28.08 -5.81 -16.01
CA ASP A 55 -28.04 -5.67 -14.56
C ASP A 55 -26.75 -6.27 -13.98
N ARG A 56 -25.83 -5.41 -13.64
CA ARG A 56 -24.57 -5.78 -12.99
C ARG A 56 -24.66 -5.94 -11.47
N ARG A 57 -25.85 -5.68 -10.89
CA ARG A 57 -26.04 -5.75 -9.42
C ARG A 57 -25.69 -7.12 -8.83
N PRO A 58 -26.08 -8.26 -9.43
CA PRO A 58 -25.72 -9.57 -8.87
C PRO A 58 -24.19 -9.80 -8.81
N CYS A 59 -23.44 -9.42 -9.85
CA CYS A 59 -21.98 -9.47 -9.85
C CYS A 59 -21.42 -8.57 -8.75
N LYS A 60 -21.83 -7.30 -8.71
CA LYS A 60 -21.40 -6.35 -7.67
C LYS A 60 -21.70 -6.83 -6.26
N ASN A 61 -22.88 -7.43 -6.05
CA ASN A 61 -23.26 -7.99 -4.75
C ASN A 61 -22.38 -9.18 -4.36
N SER A 62 -22.00 -10.03 -5.32
CA SER A 62 -21.04 -11.12 -5.12
C SER A 62 -19.68 -10.57 -4.68
N ASP A 63 -19.13 -9.58 -5.40
CA ASP A 63 -17.85 -8.97 -5.08
C ASP A 63 -17.90 -8.34 -3.68
N VAL A 64 -18.94 -7.55 -3.37
CA VAL A 64 -19.14 -6.94 -2.05
C VAL A 64 -19.25 -8.00 -0.94
N SER A 65 -19.93 -9.12 -1.19
CA SER A 65 -20.02 -10.22 -0.21
C SER A 65 -18.65 -10.84 0.08
N LEU A 66 -17.86 -11.08 -0.97
CA LEU A 66 -16.49 -11.59 -0.86
C LEU A 66 -15.59 -10.62 -0.08
N LEU A 67 -15.65 -9.33 -0.43
CA LEU A 67 -14.84 -8.28 0.20
C LEU A 67 -15.20 -8.07 1.68
N LYS A 68 -16.49 -8.18 2.05
CA LYS A 68 -16.93 -8.14 3.46
C LYS A 68 -16.31 -9.27 4.26
N GLN A 69 -16.35 -10.50 3.76
CA GLN A 69 -15.72 -11.65 4.41
C GLN A 69 -14.20 -11.48 4.53
N CYS A 70 -13.56 -10.93 3.47
CA CYS A 70 -12.12 -10.63 3.47
C CYS A 70 -11.77 -9.56 4.52
N ARG A 71 -12.61 -8.53 4.67
CA ARG A 71 -12.47 -7.47 5.69
C ARG A 71 -12.53 -8.04 7.11
N GLU A 72 -13.53 -8.88 7.39
CA GLU A 72 -13.73 -9.46 8.71
C GLU A 72 -12.58 -10.39 9.10
N LYS A 73 -12.12 -11.22 8.16
CA LYS A 73 -11.06 -12.19 8.41
C LYS A 73 -9.64 -11.59 8.34
N LYS A 74 -9.48 -10.43 7.74
CA LYS A 74 -8.18 -9.79 7.42
C LYS A 74 -7.19 -10.76 6.75
N LYS A 75 -7.68 -11.68 5.96
CA LYS A 75 -6.89 -12.68 5.22
C LYS A 75 -7.57 -13.03 3.90
N MET A 76 -6.87 -13.76 3.06
CA MET A 76 -7.39 -14.29 1.82
C MET A 76 -8.70 -15.05 2.05
N VAL A 77 -9.67 -14.80 1.19
CA VAL A 77 -10.97 -15.51 1.15
C VAL A 77 -11.28 -15.89 -0.27
N MET A 78 -11.76 -17.10 -0.45
CA MET A 78 -12.31 -17.61 -1.71
C MET A 78 -13.80 -17.86 -1.55
N HIS A 79 -14.58 -17.51 -2.56
CA HIS A 79 -15.99 -17.85 -2.63
C HIS A 79 -16.42 -18.27 -4.03
N CYS A 80 -17.65 -18.75 -4.13
CA CYS A 80 -18.33 -18.99 -5.41
C CYS A 80 -19.27 -17.83 -5.69
N CYS A 81 -19.14 -17.18 -6.84
CA CYS A 81 -20.01 -16.07 -7.22
C CYS A 81 -21.45 -16.55 -7.56
N HIS A 82 -22.36 -15.59 -7.74
CA HIS A 82 -23.76 -15.91 -8.07
C HIS A 82 -23.93 -16.78 -9.35
N ALA A 83 -22.98 -16.69 -10.27
CA ALA A 83 -22.98 -17.44 -11.53
C ALA A 83 -22.09 -18.70 -11.49
N GLY A 84 -21.66 -19.13 -10.32
CA GLY A 84 -20.97 -20.41 -10.14
C GLY A 84 -19.46 -20.39 -10.32
N LEU A 85 -18.84 -19.24 -10.61
CA LEU A 85 -17.39 -19.15 -10.77
C LEU A 85 -16.71 -18.86 -9.44
N ARG A 86 -15.43 -19.19 -9.37
CA ARG A 86 -14.59 -18.91 -8.19
C ARG A 86 -13.89 -17.58 -8.34
N ASP A 87 -13.97 -16.80 -7.25
CA ASP A 87 -13.22 -15.55 -7.05
C ASP A 87 -12.51 -15.60 -5.71
N ILE A 88 -11.32 -14.99 -5.68
CA ILE A 88 -10.47 -14.90 -4.48
C ILE A 88 -10.19 -13.44 -4.20
N ALA A 89 -10.34 -13.01 -2.95
CA ALA A 89 -9.95 -11.70 -2.47
C ALA A 89 -8.77 -11.80 -1.52
N VAL A 90 -7.79 -10.92 -1.72
CA VAL A 90 -6.63 -10.74 -0.84
C VAL A 90 -6.64 -9.30 -0.33
N PRO A 91 -6.56 -9.07 0.99
CA PRO A 91 -6.53 -7.71 1.54
C PRO A 91 -5.15 -7.09 1.37
N ILE A 92 -5.12 -5.78 1.09
CA ILE A 92 -3.92 -4.96 1.13
C ILE A 92 -3.89 -4.28 2.49
N LEU A 93 -2.97 -4.71 3.35
CA LEU A 93 -2.88 -4.27 4.75
C LEU A 93 -1.67 -3.37 4.95
N TYR A 94 -1.87 -2.31 5.73
CA TYR A 94 -0.83 -1.47 6.28
C TYR A 94 -1.07 -1.30 7.79
N GLU A 95 -0.16 -1.76 8.65
CA GLU A 95 -0.28 -1.69 10.11
C GLU A 95 -1.70 -2.09 10.61
N ASP A 96 -2.19 -3.26 10.24
CA ASP A 96 -3.54 -3.75 10.55
C ASP A 96 -4.73 -2.98 9.94
N VAL A 97 -4.46 -1.91 9.19
CA VAL A 97 -5.49 -1.14 8.47
C VAL A 97 -5.59 -1.65 7.04
N ILE A 98 -6.81 -1.93 6.59
CA ILE A 98 -7.06 -2.34 5.21
C ILE A 98 -7.06 -1.09 4.33
N LEU A 99 -6.16 -1.03 3.36
CA LEU A 99 -6.07 0.03 2.35
C LEU A 99 -6.90 -0.30 1.10
N GLY A 100 -7.13 -1.58 0.84
CA GLY A 100 -7.86 -2.04 -0.33
C GLY A 100 -7.80 -3.55 -0.45
N TYR A 101 -8.18 -4.04 -1.63
CA TYR A 101 -8.25 -5.48 -1.89
C TYR A 101 -7.87 -5.76 -3.33
N LEU A 102 -7.22 -6.89 -3.59
CA LEU A 102 -7.16 -7.49 -4.90
C LEU A 102 -8.20 -8.59 -5.00
N ILE A 103 -9.04 -8.56 -6.03
CA ILE A 103 -9.89 -9.69 -6.42
C ILE A 103 -9.35 -10.28 -7.71
N PHE A 104 -9.11 -11.56 -7.71
CA PHE A 104 -8.74 -12.31 -8.90
C PHE A 104 -9.57 -13.57 -9.02
N GLY A 105 -9.86 -13.99 -10.27
CA GLY A 105 -10.75 -15.12 -10.43
C GLY A 105 -11.40 -15.22 -11.79
N GLN A 106 -12.70 -15.54 -11.73
CA GLN A 106 -13.53 -15.90 -12.87
C GLN A 106 -13.06 -17.21 -13.52
N PHE A 107 -12.68 -18.17 -12.68
CA PHE A 107 -12.27 -19.50 -13.13
C PHE A 107 -13.28 -20.56 -12.65
N LYS A 108 -13.37 -21.67 -13.38
CA LYS A 108 -14.14 -22.83 -12.98
C LYS A 108 -13.29 -23.78 -12.18
N THR A 109 -13.95 -24.59 -11.34
CA THR A 109 -13.39 -25.79 -10.73
C THR A 109 -13.91 -27.00 -11.51
N GLU A 110 -13.51 -28.20 -11.13
CA GLU A 110 -13.97 -29.46 -11.73
C GLU A 110 -15.47 -29.74 -11.48
N MET A 111 -16.33 -28.75 -11.71
CA MET A 111 -17.79 -28.89 -11.57
C MET A 111 -18.43 -28.97 -12.96
N ASP A 112 -19.31 -29.93 -13.14
CA ASP A 112 -20.12 -30.05 -14.36
C ASP A 112 -21.03 -28.84 -14.53
N PHE A 113 -21.23 -28.43 -15.77
CA PHE A 113 -22.13 -27.31 -16.10
C PHE A 113 -23.58 -27.56 -15.60
N SER A 114 -24.03 -28.81 -15.52
CA SER A 114 -25.34 -29.17 -14.99
C SER A 114 -25.63 -28.60 -13.59
N ARG A 115 -24.61 -28.55 -12.71
CA ARG A 115 -24.71 -27.92 -11.37
C ARG A 115 -24.70 -26.41 -11.40
N ILE A 116 -24.11 -25.84 -12.42
CA ILE A 116 -24.06 -24.37 -12.62
C ILE A 116 -25.34 -23.87 -13.27
N GLN A 117 -25.95 -24.68 -14.14
CA GLN A 117 -27.18 -24.35 -14.84
C GLN A 117 -28.31 -23.95 -13.90
N GLU A 118 -28.45 -24.58 -12.74
CA GLU A 118 -29.45 -24.24 -11.73
C GLU A 118 -29.25 -22.80 -11.19
N LYS A 119 -27.97 -22.38 -11.02
CA LYS A 119 -27.65 -21.03 -10.51
C LYS A 119 -27.97 -19.90 -11.50
N ILE A 120 -27.88 -20.20 -12.80
CA ILE A 120 -28.13 -19.24 -13.86
C ILE A 120 -29.52 -19.40 -14.52
N ALA A 121 -30.32 -20.35 -14.05
CA ALA A 121 -31.64 -20.66 -14.65
C ALA A 121 -32.60 -19.46 -14.69
N ASN A 122 -32.50 -18.55 -13.74
CA ASN A 122 -33.31 -17.34 -13.66
C ASN A 122 -32.73 -16.15 -14.47
N LEU A 123 -31.59 -16.34 -15.11
CA LEU A 123 -30.97 -15.36 -15.96
C LEU A 123 -31.48 -15.55 -17.41
N HIS A 124 -31.80 -14.47 -18.10
CA HIS A 124 -32.28 -14.53 -19.49
C HIS A 124 -31.14 -14.80 -20.47
N VAL A 125 -30.53 -16.00 -20.37
CA VAL A 125 -29.38 -16.42 -21.19
C VAL A 125 -29.68 -17.68 -21.99
N ASN A 126 -29.00 -17.86 -23.11
CA ASN A 126 -29.08 -19.09 -23.88
C ASN A 126 -28.20 -20.16 -23.24
N MET A 127 -28.80 -21.24 -22.74
CA MET A 127 -28.08 -22.29 -21.98
C MET A 127 -27.03 -23.03 -22.81
N GLN A 128 -27.26 -23.25 -24.12
CA GLN A 128 -26.27 -23.91 -24.99
C GLN A 128 -25.03 -23.02 -25.21
N GLU A 129 -25.24 -21.69 -25.37
CA GLU A 129 -24.11 -20.75 -25.44
C GLU A 129 -23.37 -20.67 -24.11
N MET A 130 -24.12 -20.67 -22.99
CA MET A 130 -23.51 -20.61 -21.65
C MET A 130 -22.68 -21.85 -21.33
N GLU A 131 -23.15 -23.04 -21.75
CA GLU A 131 -22.38 -24.29 -21.61
C GLU A 131 -21.05 -24.21 -22.37
N ARG A 132 -21.10 -23.79 -23.64
CA ARG A 132 -19.89 -23.57 -24.46
C ARG A 132 -18.93 -22.58 -23.79
N TYR A 133 -19.42 -21.42 -23.38
CA TYR A 133 -18.59 -20.41 -22.70
C TYR A 133 -18.05 -20.90 -21.36
N TYR A 134 -18.82 -21.74 -20.64
CA TYR A 134 -18.34 -22.35 -19.41
C TYR A 134 -17.22 -23.34 -19.67
N ASP A 135 -17.30 -24.13 -20.73
CA ASP A 135 -16.27 -25.09 -21.13
C ASP A 135 -14.97 -24.40 -21.54
N GLU A 136 -15.06 -23.23 -22.18
CA GLU A 136 -13.92 -22.39 -22.54
C GLU A 136 -13.27 -21.69 -21.35
N LEU A 137 -13.95 -21.64 -20.19
CA LEU A 137 -13.37 -21.04 -18.99
C LEU A 137 -12.16 -21.85 -18.51
N ARG A 138 -11.19 -21.10 -17.99
CA ARG A 138 -10.01 -21.69 -17.37
C ARG A 138 -10.43 -22.53 -16.15
N CYS A 139 -10.08 -23.80 -16.17
CA CYS A 139 -10.20 -24.68 -15.02
C CYS A 139 -8.93 -24.60 -14.17
N MET A 140 -9.11 -24.44 -12.87
CA MET A 140 -8.02 -24.44 -11.91
C MET A 140 -8.23 -25.53 -10.86
N ASP A 141 -7.24 -26.40 -10.75
CA ASP A 141 -7.10 -27.32 -9.63
C ASP A 141 -6.56 -26.59 -8.38
N ASP A 142 -6.60 -27.28 -7.26
CA ASP A 142 -6.16 -26.70 -5.98
C ASP A 142 -4.69 -26.30 -5.97
N GLU A 143 -3.82 -26.93 -6.76
CA GLU A 143 -2.40 -26.59 -6.84
C GLU A 143 -2.20 -25.26 -7.57
N LYS A 144 -2.86 -25.07 -8.71
CA LYS A 144 -2.84 -23.80 -9.44
C LYS A 144 -3.46 -22.69 -8.64
N ILE A 145 -4.58 -22.94 -7.93
CA ILE A 145 -5.20 -21.94 -7.04
C ILE A 145 -4.21 -21.50 -5.97
N ARG A 146 -3.51 -22.43 -5.30
CA ARG A 146 -2.47 -22.10 -4.32
C ARG A 146 -1.35 -21.25 -4.93
N SER A 147 -0.86 -21.66 -6.10
CA SER A 147 0.25 -20.95 -6.78
C SER A 147 -0.14 -19.52 -7.17
N VAL A 148 -1.30 -19.34 -7.79
CA VAL A 148 -1.81 -18.00 -8.17
C VAL A 148 -2.06 -17.14 -6.93
N THR A 149 -2.58 -17.70 -5.85
CA THR A 149 -2.78 -17.02 -4.58
C THR A 149 -1.44 -16.54 -3.98
N SER A 150 -0.43 -17.41 -3.97
CA SER A 150 0.92 -17.03 -3.50
C SER A 150 1.53 -15.90 -4.31
N ILE A 151 1.34 -15.89 -5.64
CA ILE A 151 1.78 -14.79 -6.50
C ILE A 151 1.01 -13.50 -6.14
N ALA A 152 -0.31 -13.58 -5.94
CA ALA A 152 -1.11 -12.41 -5.55
C ALA A 152 -0.68 -11.83 -4.19
N GLU A 153 -0.30 -12.67 -3.22
CA GLU A 153 0.24 -12.23 -1.94
C GLU A 153 1.63 -11.56 -2.08
N ILE A 154 2.46 -12.03 -3.00
CA ILE A 154 3.74 -11.39 -3.35
C ILE A 154 3.47 -10.02 -3.97
N ILE A 155 2.50 -9.93 -4.87
CA ILE A 155 2.08 -8.67 -5.49
C ILE A 155 1.60 -7.67 -4.43
N VAL A 156 0.78 -8.09 -3.46
CA VAL A 156 0.35 -7.22 -2.35
C VAL A 156 1.56 -6.69 -1.57
N ARG A 157 2.53 -7.55 -1.25
CA ARG A 157 3.76 -7.12 -0.58
C ARG A 157 4.55 -6.13 -1.42
N TYR A 158 4.67 -6.38 -2.71
CA TYR A 158 5.38 -5.50 -3.64
C TYR A 158 4.68 -4.12 -3.76
N ILE A 159 3.35 -4.09 -3.89
CA ILE A 159 2.55 -2.84 -3.89
C ILE A 159 2.88 -2.01 -2.65
N MET A 160 2.97 -2.64 -1.48
CA MET A 160 3.27 -1.95 -0.22
C MET A 160 4.73 -1.49 -0.14
N THR A 161 5.68 -2.34 -0.51
CA THR A 161 7.12 -2.01 -0.48
C THR A 161 7.46 -0.85 -1.43
N GLU A 162 6.87 -0.85 -2.63
CA GLU A 162 7.06 0.21 -3.63
C GLU A 162 6.16 1.43 -3.41
N ASN A 163 5.41 1.48 -2.31
CA ASN A 163 4.50 2.57 -1.98
C ASN A 163 3.49 2.91 -3.10
N MET A 164 3.07 1.92 -3.90
CA MET A 164 2.11 2.13 -4.99
C MET A 164 0.71 2.45 -4.50
N LEU A 165 0.42 2.07 -3.25
CA LEU A 165 -0.83 2.37 -2.54
C LEU A 165 -0.49 2.77 -1.11
N LYS A 166 -0.82 4.01 -0.74
CA LYS A 166 -0.55 4.53 0.60
C LYS A 166 -1.60 5.54 1.06
N PRO A 167 -1.81 5.66 2.38
CA PRO A 167 -2.67 6.72 2.91
C PRO A 167 -2.12 8.10 2.57
N TYR A 168 -2.98 9.00 2.07
CA TYR A 168 -2.59 10.35 1.70
C TYR A 168 -1.89 11.13 2.84
N LEU A 169 -2.35 10.94 4.08
CA LEU A 169 -1.70 11.55 5.24
C LEU A 169 -0.32 10.97 5.53
N PHE A 170 -0.08 9.71 5.17
CA PHE A 170 1.24 9.10 5.28
C PHE A 170 2.22 9.73 4.28
N SER A 171 1.79 9.92 3.02
CA SER A 171 2.62 10.61 2.02
C SER A 171 2.99 12.04 2.44
N LYS A 172 2.10 12.73 3.19
CA LYS A 172 2.40 14.05 3.74
C LYS A 172 3.43 14.01 4.86
N ILE A 173 3.42 12.98 5.70
CA ILE A 173 4.44 12.82 6.76
C ILE A 173 5.80 12.44 6.15
N GLU A 174 5.83 11.62 5.10
CA GLU A 174 7.06 11.37 4.33
C GLU A 174 7.62 12.69 3.74
N ARG A 175 6.77 13.53 3.14
CA ARG A 175 7.19 14.86 2.66
C ARG A 175 7.75 15.76 3.77
N VAL A 176 7.20 15.67 5.00
CA VAL A 176 7.79 16.36 6.17
C VAL A 176 9.22 15.89 6.40
N THR A 177 9.48 14.60 6.37
CA THR A 177 10.84 14.06 6.60
C THR A 177 11.78 14.37 5.43
N GLU A 178 11.31 14.30 4.19
CA GLU A 178 12.08 14.73 3.02
C GLU A 178 12.47 16.20 3.12
N TYR A 179 11.53 17.09 3.45
CA TYR A 179 11.82 18.50 3.68
C TYR A 179 12.85 18.70 4.79
N ILE A 180 12.70 18.00 5.92
CA ILE A 180 13.67 18.07 7.03
C ILE A 180 15.07 17.64 6.56
N HIS A 181 15.20 16.58 5.78
CA HIS A 181 16.50 16.11 5.31
C HIS A 181 17.14 17.08 4.32
N GLN A 182 16.37 17.69 3.43
CA GLN A 182 16.88 18.65 2.44
C GLN A 182 17.32 19.97 3.08
N HIS A 183 16.66 20.39 4.18
CA HIS A 183 16.87 21.67 4.85
C HIS A 183 17.49 21.53 6.25
N LEU A 184 18.17 20.40 6.53
CA LEU A 184 18.61 20.04 7.88
C LEU A 184 19.50 21.10 8.55
N HIS A 185 20.32 21.81 7.75
CA HIS A 185 21.23 22.86 8.20
C HIS A 185 20.59 24.24 8.35
N GLU A 186 19.33 24.37 7.96
CA GLU A 186 18.58 25.62 8.03
C GLU A 186 17.72 25.69 9.30
N ASN A 187 17.18 26.88 9.57
CA ASN A 187 16.23 27.04 10.67
C ASN A 187 14.84 26.54 10.25
N ILE A 188 14.57 25.25 10.48
CA ILE A 188 13.29 24.63 10.15
C ILE A 188 12.25 25.03 11.22
N THR A 189 11.13 25.61 10.77
CA THR A 189 10.00 25.96 11.63
C THR A 189 8.81 25.03 11.37
N ILE A 190 7.99 24.81 12.39
CA ILE A 190 6.74 24.05 12.26
C ILE A 190 5.79 24.69 11.23
N LYS A 191 5.80 26.03 11.14
CA LYS A 191 5.00 26.77 10.16
C LYS A 191 5.39 26.39 8.73
N GLN A 192 6.67 26.37 8.40
CA GLN A 192 7.18 25.95 7.07
C GLN A 192 6.76 24.52 6.74
N LEU A 193 6.90 23.58 7.69
CA LEU A 193 6.48 22.19 7.49
C LEU A 193 4.97 22.05 7.24
N CYS A 194 4.16 22.87 7.93
CA CYS A 194 2.71 22.92 7.72
C CYS A 194 2.36 23.49 6.34
N GLU A 195 3.03 24.56 5.90
CA GLU A 195 2.84 25.18 4.59
C GLU A 195 3.20 24.22 3.46
N GLU A 196 4.38 23.58 3.54
CA GLU A 196 4.87 22.63 2.54
C GLU A 196 3.94 21.41 2.37
N THR A 197 3.36 20.92 3.47
CA THR A 197 2.56 19.72 3.45
C THR A 197 1.05 19.96 3.47
N HIS A 198 0.62 21.22 3.58
CA HIS A 198 -0.77 21.62 3.78
C HIS A 198 -1.45 20.87 4.96
N LEU A 199 -0.70 20.67 6.05
CA LEU A 199 -1.21 20.11 7.30
C LEU A 199 -1.42 21.22 8.33
N SER A 200 -2.45 21.10 9.15
CA SER A 200 -2.55 21.92 10.36
C SER A 200 -1.51 21.44 11.40
N THR A 201 -1.07 22.35 12.26
CA THR A 201 -0.07 22.07 13.31
C THR A 201 -0.49 20.87 14.20
N SER A 202 -1.76 20.79 14.58
CA SER A 202 -2.28 19.70 15.42
C SER A 202 -2.23 18.34 14.71
N VAL A 203 -2.56 18.31 13.40
CA VAL A 203 -2.50 17.09 12.60
C VAL A 203 -1.05 16.67 12.39
N LEU A 204 -0.15 17.63 12.09
CA LEU A 204 1.28 17.35 11.96
C LEU A 204 1.83 16.67 13.21
N TYR A 205 1.68 17.30 14.38
CA TYR A 205 2.20 16.72 15.63
C TYR A 205 1.61 15.35 15.94
N LYS A 206 0.29 15.19 15.85
CA LYS A 206 -0.39 13.93 16.14
C LYS A 206 0.09 12.79 15.23
N LYS A 207 0.16 13.05 13.92
CA LYS A 207 0.53 12.03 12.93
C LYS A 207 2.02 11.75 12.95
N PHE A 208 2.86 12.77 13.10
CA PHE A 208 4.30 12.60 13.20
C PHE A 208 4.67 11.75 14.43
N HIS A 209 4.07 12.07 15.59
CA HIS A 209 4.30 11.29 16.82
C HIS A 209 3.78 9.85 16.69
N SER A 210 2.60 9.64 16.08
CA SER A 210 2.06 8.30 15.83
C SER A 210 2.95 7.46 14.92
N HIS A 211 3.67 8.10 13.99
CA HIS A 211 4.51 7.40 13.01
C HIS A 211 5.94 7.15 13.52
N PHE A 212 6.56 8.17 14.15
CA PHE A 212 7.96 8.10 14.58
C PHE A 212 8.15 7.88 16.10
N GLY A 213 7.09 7.92 16.90
CA GLY A 213 7.18 7.81 18.37
C GLY A 213 7.85 9.00 19.05
N CYS A 214 8.16 10.08 18.33
CA CYS A 214 8.85 11.25 18.84
C CYS A 214 8.25 12.56 18.30
N THR A 215 8.65 13.70 18.85
CA THR A 215 8.25 15.02 18.32
C THR A 215 9.04 15.37 17.06
N VAL A 216 8.50 16.27 16.22
CA VAL A 216 9.20 16.81 15.04
C VAL A 216 10.56 17.41 15.41
N ASN A 217 10.61 18.23 16.49
CA ASN A 217 11.84 18.84 16.94
C ASN A 217 12.87 17.80 17.45
N ASP A 218 12.40 16.76 18.12
CA ASP A 218 13.28 15.70 18.58
C ASP A 218 13.85 14.89 17.40
N TYR A 219 13.08 14.67 16.36
CA TYR A 219 13.52 14.05 15.11
C TYR A 219 14.59 14.89 14.41
N ILE A 220 14.34 16.21 14.22
CA ILE A 220 15.30 17.15 13.62
C ILE A 220 16.62 17.13 14.41
N ASN A 221 16.54 17.26 15.73
CA ASN A 221 17.72 17.24 16.59
C ASN A 221 18.49 15.92 16.49
N THR A 222 17.79 14.78 16.39
CA THR A 222 18.42 13.48 16.21
C THR A 222 19.19 13.41 14.90
N LYS A 223 18.58 13.85 13.79
CA LYS A 223 19.24 13.87 12.48
C LYS A 223 20.45 14.81 12.44
N ARG A 224 20.39 15.96 13.08
CA ARG A 224 21.52 16.90 13.22
C ARG A 224 22.68 16.30 14.02
N VAL A 225 22.37 15.57 15.10
CA VAL A 225 23.39 14.86 15.88
C VAL A 225 24.01 13.73 15.05
N GLU A 226 23.23 12.94 14.31
CA GLU A 226 23.74 11.92 13.40
C GLU A 226 24.72 12.50 12.36
N GLU A 227 24.39 13.62 11.72
CA GLU A 227 25.29 14.29 10.77
C GLU A 227 26.54 14.86 11.46
N SER A 228 26.42 15.36 12.70
CA SER A 228 27.56 15.88 13.47
C SER A 228 28.61 14.82 13.81
N LEU A 229 28.21 13.55 13.94
CA LEU A 229 29.17 12.46 14.21
C LEU A 229 30.21 12.36 13.10
N ARG A 230 29.74 12.40 11.85
CA ARG A 230 30.63 12.38 10.66
C ARG A 230 31.62 13.54 10.62
N LEU A 231 31.16 14.73 11.01
CA LEU A 231 32.02 15.92 11.06
C LEU A 231 33.04 15.86 12.21
N LEU A 232 32.62 15.34 13.37
CA LEU A 232 33.51 15.15 14.53
C LEU A 232 34.62 14.13 14.24
N GLU A 233 34.35 13.08 13.47
CA GLU A 233 35.31 12.03 13.11
C GLU A 233 36.26 12.44 11.99
N LYS A 234 35.77 13.19 10.99
CA LYS A 234 36.50 13.39 9.74
C LYS A 234 37.08 14.80 9.56
N THR A 235 36.85 15.71 10.50
CA THR A 235 37.30 17.09 10.36
C THR A 235 37.83 17.67 11.67
N GLU A 236 38.71 18.71 11.55
CA GLU A 236 39.22 19.48 12.67
C GLU A 236 38.36 20.72 13.01
N LEU A 237 37.13 20.77 12.51
CA LEU A 237 36.21 21.90 12.78
C LEU A 237 35.96 22.06 14.27
N SER A 238 35.88 23.28 14.74
CA SER A 238 35.48 23.56 16.13
C SER A 238 34.06 23.10 16.43
N ILE A 239 33.71 22.96 17.70
CA ILE A 239 32.35 22.56 18.10
C ILE A 239 31.32 23.62 17.66
N GLU A 240 31.72 24.88 17.66
CA GLU A 240 30.92 26.01 17.17
C GLU A 240 30.61 25.86 15.68
N GLU A 241 31.65 25.61 14.85
CA GLU A 241 31.50 25.44 13.42
C GLU A 241 30.66 24.19 13.06
N ILE A 242 30.82 23.11 13.80
CA ILE A 242 30.00 21.91 13.61
C ILE A 242 28.54 22.20 13.97
N ALA A 243 28.28 22.85 15.11
CA ALA A 243 26.93 23.18 15.53
C ALA A 243 26.19 24.02 14.47
N GLU A 244 26.89 25.05 13.91
CA GLU A 244 26.36 25.88 12.84
C GLU A 244 26.08 25.05 11.56
N ARG A 245 27.05 24.26 11.11
CA ARG A 245 26.93 23.45 9.90
C ARG A 245 25.80 22.46 9.92
N VAL A 246 25.49 21.88 11.07
CA VAL A 246 24.39 20.93 11.21
C VAL A 246 23.07 21.61 11.58
N GLY A 247 23.04 22.95 11.69
CA GLY A 247 21.82 23.76 11.83
C GLY A 247 21.38 24.03 13.26
N PHE A 248 22.22 23.84 14.29
CA PHE A 248 21.90 24.29 15.65
C PHE A 248 22.08 25.80 15.82
N SER A 249 21.17 26.40 16.57
CA SER A 249 21.19 27.85 16.85
C SER A 249 22.34 28.31 17.75
N SER A 250 23.00 27.41 18.48
CA SER A 250 24.18 27.68 19.30
C SER A 250 24.94 26.38 19.64
N ALA A 251 26.25 26.50 19.86
CA ALA A 251 27.12 25.41 20.32
C ALA A 251 26.73 24.87 21.70
N SER A 252 26.22 25.70 22.59
CA SER A 252 25.74 25.29 23.91
C SER A 252 24.50 24.41 23.80
N TYR A 253 23.54 24.77 22.93
CA TYR A 253 22.35 23.96 22.67
C TYR A 253 22.71 22.63 21.99
N PHE A 254 23.57 22.67 20.99
CA PHE A 254 24.13 21.48 20.35
C PHE A 254 24.77 20.54 21.36
N SER A 255 25.71 21.01 22.16
CA SER A 255 26.43 20.19 23.14
C SER A 255 25.51 19.53 24.17
N ARG A 256 24.45 20.21 24.58
CA ARG A 256 23.42 19.69 25.47
C ARG A 256 22.64 18.54 24.81
N ILE A 257 22.15 18.76 23.58
CA ILE A 257 21.39 17.74 22.83
C ILE A 257 22.28 16.55 22.48
N PHE A 258 23.49 16.81 22.01
CA PHE A 258 24.47 15.75 21.70
C PHE A 258 24.73 14.86 22.92
N LYS A 259 25.02 15.47 24.10
CA LYS A 259 25.22 14.73 25.34
C LYS A 259 23.98 13.92 25.73
N GLN A 260 22.79 14.46 25.52
CA GLN A 260 21.55 13.75 25.80
C GLN A 260 21.39 12.49 24.91
N LYS A 261 21.70 12.60 23.60
CA LYS A 261 21.56 11.51 22.65
C LYS A 261 22.71 10.50 22.73
N MET A 262 23.95 10.97 22.80
CA MET A 262 25.17 10.14 22.75
C MET A 262 25.71 9.75 24.11
N ARG A 263 25.13 10.21 25.24
CA ARG A 263 25.56 9.99 26.63
C ARG A 263 26.93 10.54 26.95
N MET A 264 27.56 11.30 26.05
CA MET A 264 28.84 11.97 26.26
C MET A 264 28.92 13.30 25.49
N PRO A 265 29.77 14.27 25.93
CA PRO A 265 29.94 15.53 25.21
C PRO A 265 30.61 15.36 23.84
N PRO A 266 30.37 16.28 22.85
CA PRO A 266 30.96 16.21 21.52
C PRO A 266 32.50 16.13 21.53
N MET A 267 33.20 16.95 22.34
CA MET A 267 34.66 16.91 22.44
C MET A 267 35.19 15.56 22.91
N ARG A 268 34.51 14.96 23.89
CA ARG A 268 34.91 13.64 24.38
C ARG A 268 34.68 12.54 23.31
N PHE A 269 33.62 12.66 22.54
CA PHE A 269 33.38 11.78 21.40
C PHE A 269 34.52 11.86 20.38
N ARG A 270 34.93 13.08 19.97
CA ARG A 270 36.05 13.29 19.05
C ARG A 270 37.33 12.62 19.52
N THR A 271 37.70 12.79 20.80
CA THR A 271 38.92 12.18 21.33
C THR A 271 38.87 10.66 21.42
N SER A 272 37.68 10.08 21.68
CA SER A 272 37.51 8.63 21.77
C SER A 272 37.50 7.92 20.40
N THR A 273 37.32 8.64 19.30
CA THR A 273 37.36 8.10 17.93
C THR A 273 38.71 8.33 17.24
N ALA A 274 39.63 9.08 17.87
CA ALA A 274 40.98 9.35 17.37
C ALA A 274 42.04 8.37 17.92
N GLU A 275 41.65 7.51 18.85
CA GLU A 275 42.44 6.37 19.35
C GLU A 275 42.04 5.07 18.60
#